data_8913addde1befa31203be63ff5a5b4b1
#
_entry.id   8913addde1befa31203be63ff5a5b4b1
#
_cell.length_a   1.000
_cell.length_b   1.000
_cell.length_c   1.000
_cell.angle_alpha   90.00
_cell.angle_beta   90.00
_cell.angle_gamma   90.00
#
_symmetry.space_group_name_H-M   'P 1'
#
loop_
_entity.id
_entity.type
_entity.pdbx_description
1 polymer ?
#
loop_
_entity_poly.entity_id
_entity_poly.type
_entity_poly.pdbx_seq_one_letter_code
_entity_poly.pdbx_strand_id
1 'polypeptide(L)'
;MKKKLKAWIFCRVAPHSPTSLLTFQKEQLEEIAEACNMEVVGTTQVISDGKWLNGFEIKSLLIQIRRKKFDILLINSPYRISIYPDVYEEFNMICRLYNVKVLTYMDYIGK
;
A
#
# COMPACT_ATOMS: atom_id res chain seq x y z
N MET A 1 -23.73 11.48 -9.59
CA MET A 1 -22.74 10.43 -9.94
C MET A 1 -21.80 10.19 -8.80
N LYS A 2 -21.60 8.93 -8.45
CA LYS A 2 -20.62 8.59 -7.42
C LYS A 2 -19.21 8.62 -8.04
N LYS A 3 -18.31 9.33 -7.38
CA LYS A 3 -16.90 9.29 -7.76
C LYS A 3 -16.32 7.94 -7.35
N LYS A 4 -15.45 7.39 -8.19
CA LYS A 4 -14.68 6.22 -7.80
C LYS A 4 -13.75 6.56 -6.66
N LEU A 5 -13.57 5.63 -5.73
CA LEU A 5 -12.53 5.76 -4.73
C LEU A 5 -11.17 5.68 -5.42
N LYS A 6 -10.25 6.53 -4.99
CA LYS A 6 -8.89 6.55 -5.52
C LYS A 6 -8.02 5.64 -4.68
N ALA A 7 -7.26 4.79 -5.35
CA ALA A 7 -6.39 3.82 -4.70
C ALA A 7 -4.94 4.03 -5.08
N TRP A 8 -4.05 3.77 -4.15
CA TRP A 8 -2.61 3.72 -4.37
C TRP A 8 -2.14 2.32 -4.05
N ILE A 9 -1.29 1.76 -4.91
CA ILE A 9 -0.75 0.42 -4.73
C ILE A 9 0.67 0.51 -4.20
N PHE A 10 0.97 -0.23 -3.13
CA PHE A 10 2.32 -0.30 -2.57
C PHE A 10 2.80 -1.74 -2.57
N CYS A 11 3.97 -1.96 -3.18
CA CYS A 11 4.60 -3.26 -3.27
C CYS A 11 6.04 -3.17 -2.74
N ARG A 12 6.46 -4.19 -2.02
CA ARG A 12 7.83 -4.27 -1.52
C ARG A 12 8.32 -5.71 -1.55
N VAL A 13 9.58 -5.88 -1.92
CA VAL A 13 10.29 -7.15 -1.74
C VAL A 13 11.60 -6.91 -1.03
N ALA A 14 12.09 -7.93 -0.33
CA ALA A 14 13.37 -7.86 0.35
C ALA A 14 14.52 -7.83 -0.66
N PRO A 15 15.69 -7.27 -0.29
CA PRO A 15 16.87 -7.36 -1.15
C PRO A 15 17.17 -8.81 -1.51
N HIS A 16 17.65 -9.02 -2.73
CA HIS A 16 17.98 -10.33 -3.27
C HIS A 16 16.78 -11.24 -3.57
N SER A 17 15.56 -10.74 -3.39
CA SER A 17 14.37 -11.46 -3.81
C SER A 17 14.16 -11.30 -5.32
N PRO A 18 13.49 -12.26 -5.98
CA PRO A 18 13.13 -12.08 -7.40
C PRO A 18 12.26 -10.85 -7.61
N THR A 19 12.63 -10.02 -8.57
CA THR A 19 11.86 -8.80 -8.87
C THR A 19 10.48 -9.12 -9.44
N SER A 20 10.30 -10.32 -9.97
CA SER A 20 8.98 -10.77 -10.45
C SER A 20 7.92 -10.77 -9.34
N LEU A 21 8.36 -10.83 -8.07
CA LEU A 21 7.43 -10.74 -6.93
C LEU A 21 6.78 -9.36 -6.84
N LEU A 22 7.47 -8.30 -7.28
CA LEU A 22 6.88 -6.97 -7.33
C LEU A 22 5.74 -6.93 -8.34
N THR A 23 5.96 -7.50 -9.53
CA THR A 23 4.93 -7.58 -10.56
C THR A 23 3.74 -8.39 -10.08
N PHE A 24 4.00 -9.53 -9.43
CA PHE A 24 2.95 -10.38 -8.90
C PHE A 24 2.09 -9.62 -7.87
N GLN A 25 2.72 -8.92 -6.92
CA GLN A 25 1.98 -8.12 -5.94
C GLN A 25 1.13 -7.05 -6.61
N LYS A 26 1.71 -6.35 -7.58
CA LYS A 26 1.02 -5.28 -8.29
C LYS A 26 -0.22 -5.81 -9.01
N GLU A 27 -0.07 -6.90 -9.76
CA GLU A 27 -1.19 -7.49 -10.48
C GLU A 27 -2.30 -7.95 -9.55
N GLN A 28 -1.95 -8.55 -8.42
CA GLN A 28 -2.89 -9.00 -7.41
C GLN A 28 -3.70 -7.82 -6.86
N LEU A 29 -3.04 -6.70 -6.60
CA LEU A 29 -3.69 -5.51 -6.06
C LEU A 29 -4.50 -4.77 -7.13
N GLU A 30 -4.05 -4.81 -8.37
CA GLU A 30 -4.84 -4.26 -9.48
C GLU A 30 -6.15 -5.01 -9.67
N GLU A 31 -6.15 -6.32 -9.44
CA GLU A 31 -7.39 -7.12 -9.49
C GLU A 31 -8.38 -6.65 -8.44
N ILE A 32 -7.91 -6.35 -7.22
CA ILE A 32 -8.77 -5.84 -6.16
C ILE A 32 -9.38 -4.50 -6.57
N ALA A 33 -8.55 -3.61 -7.09
CA ALA A 33 -9.01 -2.28 -7.51
C ALA A 33 -10.08 -2.40 -8.59
N GLU A 34 -9.87 -3.28 -9.56
CA GLU A 34 -10.84 -3.52 -10.63
C GLU A 34 -12.14 -4.09 -10.08
N ALA A 35 -12.04 -5.13 -9.24
CA ALA A 35 -13.21 -5.78 -8.67
C ALA A 35 -14.03 -4.85 -7.78
N CYS A 36 -13.38 -3.89 -7.12
CA CYS A 36 -14.03 -2.93 -6.22
C CYS A 36 -14.31 -1.59 -6.88
N ASN A 37 -14.09 -1.49 -8.18
CA ASN A 37 -14.33 -0.27 -8.96
C ASN A 37 -13.58 0.94 -8.42
N MET A 38 -12.30 0.74 -8.10
CA MET A 38 -11.41 1.81 -7.63
C MET A 38 -10.56 2.32 -8.79
N GLU A 39 -10.22 3.61 -8.72
CA GLU A 39 -9.29 4.21 -9.68
C GLU A 39 -7.86 4.16 -9.09
N VAL A 40 -6.95 3.45 -9.73
CA VAL A 40 -5.55 3.41 -9.29
C VAL A 40 -4.87 4.69 -9.77
N VAL A 41 -4.48 5.54 -8.83
CA VAL A 41 -3.86 6.84 -9.15
C VAL A 41 -2.35 6.84 -8.99
N GLY A 42 -1.78 5.78 -8.46
CA GLY A 42 -0.33 5.65 -8.35
C GLY A 42 0.09 4.30 -7.82
N THR A 43 1.34 3.97 -8.03
CA THR A 43 1.94 2.71 -7.59
C THR A 43 3.36 2.97 -7.09
N THR A 44 3.68 2.41 -5.94
CA THR A 44 5.03 2.43 -5.39
C THR A 44 5.57 1.00 -5.39
N GLN A 45 6.75 0.80 -5.95
CA GLN A 45 7.44 -0.49 -5.90
C GLN A 45 8.82 -0.25 -5.31
N VAL A 46 9.17 -0.99 -4.26
CA VAL A 46 10.40 -0.77 -3.54
C VAL A 46 11.09 -2.08 -3.21
N ILE A 47 12.42 -2.06 -3.25
CA ILE A 47 13.27 -3.15 -2.77
C ILE A 47 13.95 -2.63 -1.52
N SER A 48 13.59 -3.18 -0.36
CA SER A 48 14.15 -2.76 0.92
C SER A 48 13.93 -3.84 1.97
N ASP A 49 14.62 -3.72 3.11
CA ASP A 49 14.45 -4.68 4.20
C ASP A 49 13.14 -4.49 4.98
N GLY A 50 12.42 -3.40 4.75
CA GLY A 50 11.11 -3.18 5.34
C GLY A 50 11.11 -2.94 6.83
N LYS A 51 12.19 -2.39 7.38
CA LYS A 51 12.30 -2.19 8.84
C LYS A 51 11.66 -0.90 9.32
N TRP A 52 12.03 0.23 8.72
CA TRP A 52 11.68 1.55 9.25
C TRP A 52 10.93 2.40 8.21
N LEU A 53 10.27 3.47 8.69
CA LEU A 53 9.51 4.38 7.84
C LEU A 53 10.38 5.53 7.30
N ASN A 54 11.68 5.35 7.22
CA ASN A 54 12.62 6.41 6.83
C ASN A 54 13.15 6.28 5.40
N GLY A 55 12.72 5.27 4.66
CA GLY A 55 13.12 5.12 3.26
C GLY A 55 12.48 6.17 2.38
N PHE A 56 13.13 6.49 1.27
CA PHE A 56 12.66 7.52 0.34
C PHE A 56 11.24 7.23 -0.15
N GLU A 57 10.96 5.98 -0.54
CA GLU A 57 9.66 5.61 -1.11
C GLU A 57 8.56 5.69 -0.07
N ILE A 58 8.83 5.28 1.19
CA ILE A 58 7.85 5.40 2.28
C ILE A 58 7.60 6.87 2.62
N LYS A 59 8.65 7.68 2.69
CA LYS A 59 8.49 9.12 2.95
C LYS A 59 7.67 9.79 1.87
N SER A 60 7.92 9.44 0.62
CA SER A 60 7.16 9.96 -0.51
C SER A 60 5.68 9.54 -0.41
N LEU A 61 5.43 8.29 -0.05
CA LEU A 61 4.08 7.79 0.14
C LEU A 61 3.36 8.56 1.26
N LEU A 62 4.04 8.80 2.38
CA LEU A 62 3.46 9.56 3.49
C LEU A 62 3.08 10.98 3.08
N ILE A 63 3.87 11.61 2.20
CA ILE A 63 3.52 12.93 1.67
C ILE A 63 2.21 12.84 0.88
N GLN A 64 2.04 11.83 0.05
CA GLN A 64 0.81 11.65 -0.72
C GLN A 64 -0.40 11.40 0.18
N ILE A 65 -0.20 10.64 1.26
CA ILE A 65 -1.25 10.40 2.26
C ILE A 65 -1.66 11.71 2.92
N ARG A 66 -0.70 12.52 3.36
CA ARG A 66 -0.98 13.81 4.02
C ARG A 66 -1.68 14.78 3.10
N ARG A 67 -1.41 14.70 1.80
CA ARG A 67 -2.07 15.55 0.80
C ARG A 67 -3.41 14.98 0.33
N LYS A 68 -3.80 13.84 0.88
CA LYS A 68 -5.07 13.17 0.55
C LYS A 68 -5.21 12.95 -0.96
N LYS A 69 -4.14 12.46 -1.59
CA LYS A 69 -4.15 12.18 -3.03
C LYS A 69 -4.93 10.94 -3.39
N PHE A 70 -5.23 10.09 -2.40
CA PHE A 70 -6.02 8.87 -2.59
C PHE A 70 -6.75 8.53 -1.30
N ASP A 71 -7.70 7.61 -1.40
CA ASP A 71 -8.59 7.23 -0.30
C ASP A 71 -8.21 5.89 0.32
N ILE A 72 -7.63 5.01 -0.49
CA ILE A 72 -7.33 3.63 -0.07
C ILE A 72 -5.91 3.30 -0.48
N LEU A 73 -5.16 2.73 0.46
CA LEU A 73 -3.85 2.15 0.18
C LEU A 73 -4.00 0.63 0.09
N LEU A 74 -3.67 0.08 -1.05
CA LEU A 74 -3.72 -1.36 -1.29
C LEU A 74 -2.34 -1.96 -1.07
N ILE A 75 -2.25 -2.93 -0.17
CA ILE A 75 -1.02 -3.67 0.10
C ILE A 75 -1.33 -5.16 0.19
N ASN A 76 -0.33 -5.97 -0.09
CA ASN A 76 -0.51 -7.43 -0.02
C ASN A 76 -0.68 -7.87 1.43
N SER A 77 0.17 -7.37 2.33
CA SER A 77 0.10 -7.62 3.76
C SER A 77 0.76 -6.48 4.51
N PRO A 78 0.52 -6.35 5.84
CA PRO A 78 1.18 -5.33 6.65
C PRO A 78 2.72 -5.40 6.59
N TYR A 79 3.27 -6.59 6.39
CA TYR A 79 4.72 -6.78 6.28
C TYR A 79 5.35 -6.02 5.12
N ARG A 80 4.56 -5.64 4.11
CA ARG A 80 5.08 -4.87 2.98
C ARG A 80 5.42 -3.43 3.40
N ILE A 81 4.72 -2.90 4.40
CA ILE A 81 5.05 -1.58 4.97
C ILE A 81 6.21 -1.72 5.95
N SER A 82 6.10 -2.66 6.90
CA SER A 82 7.20 -2.95 7.83
C SER A 82 7.10 -4.38 8.34
N ILE A 83 8.26 -5.00 8.55
CA ILE A 83 8.34 -6.32 9.17
C ILE A 83 8.08 -6.25 10.68
N TYR A 84 8.09 -5.04 11.27
CA TYR A 84 7.81 -4.84 12.68
C TYR A 84 6.37 -4.39 12.89
N PRO A 85 5.55 -5.16 13.63
CA PRO A 85 4.13 -4.82 13.82
C PRO A 85 3.89 -3.44 14.42
N ASP A 86 4.71 -3.00 15.36
CA ASP A 86 4.57 -1.69 15.98
C ASP A 86 4.88 -0.54 15.01
N VAL A 87 5.84 -0.74 14.12
CA VAL A 87 6.16 0.26 13.09
C VAL A 87 5.00 0.34 12.08
N TYR A 88 4.44 -0.82 11.70
CA TYR A 88 3.26 -0.84 10.85
C TYR A 88 2.08 -0.11 11.50
N GLU A 89 1.85 -0.34 12.80
CA GLU A 89 0.75 0.33 13.50
C GLU A 89 0.92 1.85 13.50
N GLU A 90 2.15 2.33 13.66
CA GLU A 90 2.46 3.75 13.56
C GLU A 90 2.07 4.29 12.18
N PHE A 91 2.43 3.57 11.13
CA PHE A 91 2.06 3.94 9.76
C PHE A 91 0.53 3.96 9.60
N ASN A 92 -0.14 2.93 10.08
CA ASN A 92 -1.59 2.81 9.97
C ASN A 92 -2.31 3.94 10.71
N MET A 93 -1.78 4.37 11.87
CA MET A 93 -2.33 5.51 12.60
C MET A 93 -2.24 6.78 11.77
N ILE A 94 -1.13 7.00 11.08
CA ILE A 94 -0.98 8.16 10.19
C ILE A 94 -2.05 8.11 9.09
N CYS A 95 -2.25 6.94 8.49
CA CYS A 95 -3.28 6.79 7.46
C CYS A 95 -4.67 7.15 8.00
N ARG A 96 -5.01 6.67 9.20
CA ARG A 96 -6.30 6.99 9.83
C ARG A 96 -6.48 8.49 10.07
N LEU A 97 -5.41 9.17 10.49
CA LEU A 97 -5.45 10.62 10.72
C LEU A 97 -5.85 11.38 9.46
N TYR A 98 -5.50 10.87 8.31
CA TYR A 98 -5.77 11.53 7.03
C TYR A 98 -6.90 10.84 6.25
N ASN A 99 -7.69 9.98 6.93
CA ASN A 99 -8.82 9.27 6.32
C ASN A 99 -8.41 8.41 5.12
N VAL A 100 -7.22 7.81 5.19
CA VAL A 100 -6.78 6.83 4.20
C VAL A 100 -6.94 5.45 4.82
N LYS A 101 -7.73 4.59 4.18
CA LYS A 101 -7.94 3.23 4.64
C LYS A 101 -6.88 2.32 4.04
N VAL A 102 -6.26 1.48 4.87
CA VAL A 102 -5.34 0.45 4.39
C VAL A 102 -6.14 -0.83 4.19
N LEU A 103 -6.10 -1.37 2.98
CA LEU A 103 -6.77 -2.61 2.63
C LEU A 103 -5.72 -3.63 2.20
N THR A 104 -5.67 -4.77 2.90
CA THR A 104 -4.75 -5.84 2.55
C THR A 104 -5.44 -6.87 1.67
N TYR A 105 -4.64 -7.66 0.95
CA TYR A 105 -5.18 -8.76 0.16
C TYR A 105 -5.96 -9.75 1.03
N MET A 106 -5.45 -10.03 2.25
CA MET A 106 -6.12 -10.94 3.17
C MET A 106 -7.48 -10.39 3.63
N ASP A 107 -7.57 -9.09 3.85
CA ASP A 107 -8.85 -8.45 4.20
C ASP A 107 -9.86 -8.63 3.08
N TYR A 108 -9.39 -8.52 1.83
CA TYR A 108 -10.25 -8.65 0.66
C TYR A 108 -10.78 -10.07 0.50
N ILE A 109 -9.90 -11.08 0.57
CA ILE A 109 -10.31 -12.48 0.36
C ILE A 109 -11.00 -13.08 1.57
N GLY A 110 -10.82 -12.49 2.76
CA GLY A 110 -11.41 -13.00 4.00
C GLY A 110 -12.88 -12.63 4.20
N LYS A 111 -13.48 -11.96 3.25
CA LYS A 111 -14.88 -11.52 3.38
C LYS A 111 -15.85 -12.46 2.70
#